data_cc2a8f8997eccab53527a11f2ca585d0
#
_entry.id   cc2a8f8997eccab53527a11f2ca585d0
#
_cell.length_a   1.000
_cell.length_b   1.000
_cell.length_c   1.000
_cell.angle_alpha   90.00
_cell.angle_beta   90.00
_cell.angle_gamma   90.00
#
_symmetry.space_group_name_H-M   'P 1'
#
loop_
_entity.id
_entity.type
_entity.pdbx_description
1 polymer ?
#
loop_
_entity_poly.entity_id
_entity_poly.type
_entity_poly.pdbx_seq_one_letter_code
_entity_poly.pdbx_strand_id
1 'polypeptide(L)'
;IGELTEGKGYQVKMMADDILELEGDLLPSGLQLDLQSGWSIMGYLHTSCNSAADMMQPIVSQLSIIKDEEGNVYWPMFLLNTIGDMCPGKGYQVKMMEDASFSYPSAGRFGFSDVTLVDKTIFYDSPNNTGNNMTVGLPTSAWEIMPAIGDEIAAYDESGELIGSTTFGGENIALTVWGDDLTTNTKDGLATVSYTHLRAHETVRN
;
A
#
# COMPACT_ATOMS: atom_id res chain seq x y z
N ILE A 1 -3.49 19.39 15.06
CA ILE A 1 -4.51 18.48 14.53
C ILE A 1 -5.84 19.02 15.01
N GLY A 2 -6.78 19.30 14.12
CA GLY A 2 -8.13 19.74 14.48
C GLY A 2 -8.99 18.58 14.98
N GLU A 3 -10.31 18.74 14.88
CA GLU A 3 -11.25 17.66 15.18
C GLU A 3 -11.11 16.52 14.16
N LEU A 4 -11.30 15.28 14.61
CA LEU A 4 -11.38 14.12 13.74
C LEU A 4 -12.65 14.23 12.89
N THR A 5 -12.51 13.99 11.60
CA THR A 5 -13.64 14.06 10.64
C THR A 5 -14.11 12.64 10.31
N GLU A 6 -15.40 12.44 10.32
CA GLU A 6 -16.05 11.18 9.97
C GLU A 6 -15.58 10.64 8.61
N GLY A 7 -15.28 9.36 8.54
CA GLY A 7 -14.86 8.68 7.32
C GLY A 7 -13.46 9.01 6.80
N LYS A 8 -12.75 9.95 7.42
CA LYS A 8 -11.36 10.24 7.07
C LYS A 8 -10.39 9.35 7.84
N GLY A 9 -9.32 8.95 7.17
CA GLY A 9 -8.15 8.35 7.79
C GLY A 9 -7.10 9.40 8.14
N TYR A 10 -6.23 9.07 9.08
CA TYR A 10 -5.17 9.94 9.56
C TYR A 10 -3.87 9.16 9.65
N GLN A 11 -2.79 9.79 9.25
CA GLN A 11 -1.45 9.27 9.52
C GLN A 11 -0.94 9.86 10.83
N VAL A 12 -0.58 8.98 11.77
CA VAL A 12 -0.09 9.36 13.09
C VAL A 12 1.34 8.85 13.23
N LYS A 13 2.27 9.77 13.54
CA LYS A 13 3.64 9.40 13.90
C LYS A 13 3.80 9.50 15.42
N MET A 14 4.21 8.40 16.04
CA MET A 14 4.48 8.32 17.47
C MET A 14 5.97 8.45 17.73
N MET A 15 6.34 9.16 18.80
CA MET A 15 7.73 9.29 19.25
C MET A 15 8.14 8.19 20.23
N ALA A 16 7.16 7.49 20.78
CA ALA A 16 7.28 6.33 21.65
C ALA A 16 5.99 5.51 21.56
N ASP A 17 6.05 4.26 21.98
CA ASP A 17 4.87 3.40 22.03
C ASP A 17 3.86 3.99 23.04
N ASP A 18 2.62 4.14 22.60
CA ASP A 18 1.51 4.61 23.41
C ASP A 18 0.18 4.08 22.86
N ILE A 19 -0.89 4.20 23.63
CA ILE A 19 -2.23 3.74 23.25
C ILE A 19 -3.11 4.96 23.03
N LEU A 20 -3.68 5.07 21.83
CA LEU A 20 -4.71 6.04 21.52
C LEU A 20 -6.08 5.43 21.83
N GLU A 21 -6.73 5.90 22.89
CA GLU A 21 -8.11 5.54 23.21
C GLU A 21 -9.07 6.57 22.57
N LEU A 22 -10.04 6.08 21.81
CA LEU A 22 -11.09 6.89 21.19
C LEU A 22 -12.44 6.41 21.70
N GLU A 23 -13.25 7.32 22.23
CA GLU A 23 -14.65 7.09 22.57
C GLU A 23 -15.56 7.74 21.52
N GLY A 24 -16.60 7.04 21.09
CA GLY A 24 -17.57 7.55 20.14
C GLY A 24 -18.54 6.47 19.68
N ASP A 25 -19.52 6.90 18.92
CA ASP A 25 -20.48 5.99 18.28
C ASP A 25 -19.89 5.42 16.97
N LEU A 26 -20.23 4.16 16.67
CA LEU A 26 -19.84 3.55 15.41
C LEU A 26 -20.53 4.27 14.24
N LEU A 27 -19.73 4.70 13.28
CA LEU A 27 -20.26 5.21 12.03
C LEU A 27 -20.96 4.10 11.23
N PRO A 28 -22.11 4.42 10.60
CA PRO A 28 -22.75 3.44 9.73
C PRO A 28 -21.85 3.12 8.53
N SER A 29 -21.70 1.83 8.19
CA SER A 29 -20.93 1.42 7.01
C SER A 29 -21.50 1.97 5.69
N GLY A 30 -22.78 2.35 5.67
CA GLY A 30 -23.43 3.02 4.54
C GLY A 30 -23.21 4.53 4.48
N LEU A 31 -22.37 5.13 5.36
CA LEU A 31 -21.98 6.52 5.25
C LEU A 31 -21.34 6.78 3.89
N GLN A 32 -21.80 7.81 3.19
CA GLN A 32 -21.22 8.23 1.94
C GLN A 32 -19.88 8.92 2.19
N LEU A 33 -18.84 8.47 1.49
CA LEU A 33 -17.53 9.08 1.45
C LEU A 33 -17.35 9.81 0.13
N ASP A 34 -16.92 11.07 0.19
CA ASP A 34 -16.61 11.88 -0.97
C ASP A 34 -15.09 11.97 -1.13
N LEU A 35 -14.57 11.37 -2.19
CA LEU A 35 -13.15 11.34 -2.54
C LEU A 35 -12.91 12.27 -3.74
N GLN A 36 -12.01 13.20 -3.58
CA GLN A 36 -11.59 14.08 -4.66
C GLN A 36 -10.47 13.43 -5.49
N SER A 37 -10.31 13.85 -6.73
CA SER A 37 -9.18 13.42 -7.56
C SER A 37 -7.85 13.78 -6.91
N GLY A 38 -6.83 12.91 -7.05
CA GLY A 38 -5.58 13.00 -6.34
C GLY A 38 -5.53 12.11 -5.11
N TRP A 39 -4.63 12.44 -4.17
CA TRP A 39 -4.41 11.66 -2.95
C TRP A 39 -5.28 12.12 -1.78
N SER A 40 -5.85 11.18 -1.07
CA SER A 40 -6.51 11.37 0.23
C SER A 40 -6.27 10.16 1.15
N ILE A 41 -6.67 10.26 2.40
CA ILE A 41 -6.68 9.13 3.33
C ILE A 41 -8.13 8.93 3.78
N MET A 42 -8.63 7.71 3.58
CA MET A 42 -9.97 7.32 4.02
C MET A 42 -9.91 6.33 5.17
N GLY A 43 -10.90 6.39 6.07
CA GLY A 43 -11.11 5.40 7.12
C GLY A 43 -11.93 4.22 6.60
N TYR A 44 -11.67 3.03 7.13
CA TYR A 44 -12.49 1.85 6.87
C TYR A 44 -13.63 1.75 7.88
N LEU A 45 -14.88 1.61 7.41
CA LEU A 45 -16.08 1.78 8.25
C LEU A 45 -16.76 0.49 8.68
N HIS A 46 -16.34 -0.68 8.20
CA HIS A 46 -16.90 -1.95 8.68
C HIS A 46 -16.23 -2.40 9.98
N THR A 47 -16.94 -3.24 10.71
CA THR A 47 -16.48 -3.86 11.97
C THR A 47 -15.75 -5.19 11.78
N SER A 48 -15.63 -5.66 10.53
CA SER A 48 -14.89 -6.87 10.13
C SER A 48 -14.02 -6.59 8.93
N CYS A 49 -12.96 -7.37 8.75
CA CYS A 49 -12.14 -7.29 7.53
C CYS A 49 -12.92 -7.81 6.32
N ASN A 50 -12.75 -7.15 5.18
CA ASN A 50 -13.36 -7.53 3.90
C ASN A 50 -12.39 -7.24 2.76
N SER A 51 -12.51 -8.01 1.67
CA SER A 51 -11.66 -7.87 0.50
C SER A 51 -11.58 -6.44 -0.01
N ALA A 52 -10.36 -5.93 -0.21
CA ALA A 52 -10.14 -4.59 -0.75
C ALA A 52 -10.77 -4.44 -2.15
N ALA A 53 -10.71 -5.48 -2.97
CA ALA A 53 -11.32 -5.48 -4.29
C ALA A 53 -12.84 -5.34 -4.22
N ASP A 54 -13.50 -6.08 -3.29
CA ASP A 54 -14.94 -6.01 -3.11
C ASP A 54 -15.36 -4.64 -2.57
N MET A 55 -14.63 -4.12 -1.60
CA MET A 55 -14.96 -2.84 -0.96
C MET A 55 -14.81 -1.67 -1.92
N MET A 56 -13.87 -1.73 -2.85
CA MET A 56 -13.59 -0.67 -3.81
C MET A 56 -14.31 -0.85 -5.15
N GLN A 57 -15.05 -1.93 -5.34
CA GLN A 57 -15.77 -2.21 -6.57
C GLN A 57 -16.66 -1.04 -7.05
N PRO A 58 -17.39 -0.30 -6.18
CA PRO A 58 -18.23 0.80 -6.62
C PRO A 58 -17.50 1.96 -7.31
N ILE A 59 -16.23 2.15 -7.03
CA ILE A 59 -15.39 3.23 -7.55
C ILE A 59 -14.16 2.75 -8.32
N VAL A 60 -14.09 1.46 -8.65
CA VAL A 60 -12.90 0.86 -9.28
C VAL A 60 -12.51 1.54 -10.60
N SER A 61 -13.48 2.06 -11.35
CA SER A 61 -13.23 2.77 -12.62
C SER A 61 -12.60 4.15 -12.45
N GLN A 62 -12.77 4.79 -11.29
CA GLN A 62 -12.17 6.07 -10.93
C GLN A 62 -10.93 5.92 -10.04
N LEU A 63 -10.70 4.70 -9.53
CA LEU A 63 -9.60 4.41 -8.62
C LEU A 63 -8.29 4.18 -9.39
N SER A 64 -7.24 4.89 -8.99
CA SER A 64 -5.87 4.60 -9.46
C SER A 64 -5.23 3.51 -8.61
N ILE A 65 -5.08 3.74 -7.31
CA ILE A 65 -4.39 2.84 -6.37
C ILE A 65 -4.82 3.12 -4.94
N ILE A 66 -4.83 2.09 -4.09
CA ILE A 66 -4.94 2.20 -2.64
C ILE A 66 -3.67 1.61 -2.01
N LYS A 67 -3.25 2.18 -0.88
CA LYS A 67 -2.10 1.71 -0.10
C LYS A 67 -2.45 1.67 1.39
N ASP A 68 -1.93 0.66 2.06
CA ASP A 68 -1.95 0.58 3.53
C ASP A 68 -0.67 1.17 4.15
N GLU A 69 -0.57 1.11 5.47
CA GLU A 69 0.57 1.60 6.24
C GLU A 69 1.84 0.74 6.07
N GLU A 70 1.70 -0.48 5.60
CA GLU A 70 2.81 -1.41 5.34
C GLU A 70 3.34 -1.28 3.90
N GLY A 71 2.67 -0.47 3.07
CA GLY A 71 3.01 -0.27 1.67
C GLY A 71 2.40 -1.32 0.74
N ASN A 72 1.52 -2.22 1.24
CA ASN A 72 0.74 -3.07 0.38
C ASN A 72 -0.23 -2.25 -0.46
N VAL A 73 -0.61 -2.77 -1.63
CA VAL A 73 -1.42 -2.05 -2.59
C VAL A 73 -2.60 -2.87 -3.10
N TYR A 74 -3.70 -2.17 -3.40
CA TYR A 74 -4.68 -2.61 -4.37
C TYR A 74 -4.58 -1.69 -5.60
N TRP A 75 -4.10 -2.23 -6.71
CA TRP A 75 -3.85 -1.50 -7.95
C TRP A 75 -4.56 -2.17 -9.14
N PRO A 76 -5.83 -1.83 -9.37
CA PRO A 76 -6.67 -2.55 -10.34
C PRO A 76 -6.09 -2.58 -11.75
N MET A 77 -5.48 -1.48 -12.23
CA MET A 77 -4.90 -1.41 -13.58
C MET A 77 -3.75 -2.42 -13.78
N PHE A 78 -3.02 -2.74 -12.72
CA PHE A 78 -1.92 -3.72 -12.74
C PHE A 78 -2.35 -5.12 -12.30
N LEU A 79 -3.64 -5.32 -11.99
CA LEU A 79 -4.18 -6.56 -11.44
C LEU A 79 -3.47 -7.00 -10.14
N LEU A 80 -3.06 -6.04 -9.32
CA LEU A 80 -2.34 -6.28 -8.08
C LEU A 80 -3.25 -6.03 -6.88
N ASN A 81 -3.26 -6.98 -5.94
CA ASN A 81 -3.92 -6.84 -4.65
C ASN A 81 -3.08 -7.49 -3.55
N THR A 82 -2.09 -6.76 -3.02
CA THR A 82 -1.27 -7.21 -1.91
C THR A 82 -1.83 -6.79 -0.55
N ILE A 83 -2.83 -5.88 -0.50
CA ILE A 83 -3.58 -5.56 0.72
C ILE A 83 -4.37 -6.78 1.20
N GLY A 84 -4.99 -7.52 0.26
CA GLY A 84 -5.94 -8.57 0.58
C GLY A 84 -7.21 -8.00 1.19
N ASP A 85 -7.28 -7.92 2.51
CA ASP A 85 -8.44 -7.44 3.25
C ASP A 85 -8.21 -6.05 3.88
N MET A 86 -9.19 -5.17 3.73
CA MET A 86 -9.29 -3.93 4.50
C MET A 86 -9.89 -4.22 5.88
N CYS A 87 -9.29 -3.70 6.95
CA CYS A 87 -9.65 -4.05 8.32
C CYS A 87 -10.06 -2.83 9.17
N PRO A 88 -10.91 -3.04 10.20
CA PRO A 88 -11.33 -1.99 11.14
C PRO A 88 -10.14 -1.31 11.82
N GLY A 89 -10.29 -0.01 12.09
CA GLY A 89 -9.28 0.79 12.77
C GLY A 89 -8.12 1.23 11.88
N LYS A 90 -8.09 0.78 10.61
CA LYS A 90 -7.06 1.18 9.65
C LYS A 90 -7.52 2.34 8.76
N GLY A 91 -6.55 3.17 8.37
CA GLY A 91 -6.69 4.18 7.34
C GLY A 91 -5.95 3.75 6.07
N TYR A 92 -6.48 4.11 4.92
CA TYR A 92 -5.91 3.76 3.63
C TYR A 92 -5.65 5.01 2.80
N GLN A 93 -4.44 5.13 2.27
CA GLN A 93 -4.14 6.17 1.27
C GLN A 93 -4.79 5.76 -0.04
N VAL A 94 -5.59 6.64 -0.61
CA VAL A 94 -6.29 6.40 -1.87
C VAL A 94 -5.95 7.48 -2.88
N LYS A 95 -5.63 7.07 -4.11
CA LYS A 95 -5.45 7.99 -5.24
C LYS A 95 -6.58 7.79 -6.23
N MET A 96 -7.34 8.86 -6.42
CA MET A 96 -8.43 8.90 -7.37
C MET A 96 -8.00 9.58 -8.67
N MET A 97 -8.45 9.06 -9.82
CA MET A 97 -8.28 9.70 -11.13
C MET A 97 -9.29 10.81 -11.35
N GLU A 98 -10.48 10.65 -10.79
CA GLU A 98 -11.61 11.58 -10.87
C GLU A 98 -12.31 11.63 -9.49
N ASP A 99 -13.10 12.67 -9.25
CA ASP A 99 -13.93 12.77 -8.05
C ASP A 99 -14.95 11.62 -8.03
N ALA A 100 -15.14 11.01 -6.87
CA ALA A 100 -16.12 9.96 -6.68
C ALA A 100 -16.76 10.04 -5.31
N SER A 101 -18.03 9.65 -5.25
CA SER A 101 -18.77 9.46 -3.99
C SER A 101 -19.23 8.02 -3.92
N PHE A 102 -18.95 7.35 -2.81
CA PHE A 102 -19.39 5.97 -2.60
C PHE A 102 -19.70 5.70 -1.14
N SER A 103 -20.44 4.61 -0.91
CA SER A 103 -20.55 3.98 0.40
C SER A 103 -19.97 2.58 0.27
N TYR A 104 -19.31 2.11 1.33
CA TYR A 104 -18.83 0.74 1.34
C TYR A 104 -19.98 -0.25 1.10
N PRO A 105 -19.81 -1.23 0.20
CA PRO A 105 -20.80 -2.29 0.03
C PRO A 105 -21.07 -3.01 1.35
N SER A 106 -22.24 -3.60 1.49
CA SER A 106 -22.52 -4.47 2.63
C SER A 106 -21.47 -5.56 2.74
N ALA A 107 -21.02 -5.86 3.96
CA ALA A 107 -20.04 -6.91 4.20
C ALA A 107 -20.56 -8.25 3.62
N GLY A 108 -19.81 -8.81 2.69
CA GLY A 108 -20.12 -10.06 2.01
C GLY A 108 -19.06 -10.36 0.97
N ARG A 109 -18.61 -11.61 0.88
CA ARG A 109 -17.68 -11.99 -0.19
C ARG A 109 -18.45 -12.07 -1.50
N PHE A 110 -18.13 -11.18 -2.44
CA PHE A 110 -18.59 -11.28 -3.83
C PHE A 110 -17.79 -12.28 -4.68
N GLY A 111 -16.96 -13.09 -4.06
CA GLY A 111 -16.41 -14.29 -4.67
C GLY A 111 -15.10 -14.16 -5.45
N PHE A 112 -14.45 -13.01 -5.42
CA PHE A 112 -13.14 -12.86 -6.07
C PHE A 112 -12.13 -12.32 -5.08
N SER A 113 -11.39 -13.22 -4.46
CA SER A 113 -10.18 -12.84 -3.73
C SER A 113 -8.97 -13.01 -4.65
N ASP A 114 -8.79 -12.08 -5.57
CA ASP A 114 -7.55 -11.98 -6.35
C ASP A 114 -6.47 -11.33 -5.48
N VAL A 115 -6.11 -12.00 -4.39
CA VAL A 115 -5.01 -11.57 -3.54
C VAL A 115 -3.72 -11.98 -4.22
N THR A 116 -2.90 -11.00 -4.56
CA THR A 116 -1.54 -11.25 -5.03
C THR A 116 -0.69 -11.65 -3.84
N LEU A 117 -0.38 -12.93 -3.73
CA LEU A 117 0.52 -13.42 -2.69
C LEU A 117 1.95 -13.00 -3.07
N VAL A 118 2.58 -12.28 -2.15
CA VAL A 118 3.99 -11.90 -2.26
C VAL A 118 4.73 -12.59 -1.12
N ASP A 119 5.65 -13.48 -1.46
CA ASP A 119 6.51 -14.10 -0.47
C ASP A 119 7.46 -13.06 0.13
N LYS A 120 7.71 -13.19 1.43
CA LYS A 120 8.68 -12.34 2.10
C LYS A 120 10.08 -12.62 1.55
N THR A 121 10.84 -11.55 1.26
CA THR A 121 12.25 -11.67 0.87
C THR A 121 13.07 -12.35 1.97
N ILE A 122 13.99 -13.22 1.58
CA ILE A 122 14.88 -13.98 2.47
C ILE A 122 16.30 -13.43 2.39
N PHE A 123 16.74 -13.07 1.18
CA PHE A 123 18.09 -12.57 0.92
C PHE A 123 18.21 -11.07 1.24
N TYR A 124 17.21 -10.28 0.85
CA TYR A 124 17.18 -8.86 1.17
C TYR A 124 16.38 -8.62 2.45
N ASP A 125 16.99 -7.92 3.40
CA ASP A 125 16.26 -7.46 4.59
C ASP A 125 15.08 -6.57 4.21
N SER A 126 14.07 -6.52 5.08
CA SER A 126 12.97 -5.56 4.89
C SER A 126 13.47 -4.16 5.20
N PRO A 127 13.33 -3.20 4.28
CA PRO A 127 13.67 -1.81 4.55
C PRO A 127 12.84 -1.23 5.70
N ASN A 128 13.36 -0.20 6.34
CA ASN A 128 12.63 0.49 7.41
C ASN A 128 11.37 1.16 6.86
N ASN A 129 10.26 0.96 7.56
CA ASN A 129 9.03 1.71 7.29
C ASN A 129 9.17 3.12 7.87
N THR A 130 9.40 4.09 7.01
CA THR A 130 9.55 5.50 7.37
C THR A 130 8.21 6.26 7.40
N GLY A 131 7.10 5.57 7.05
CA GLY A 131 5.78 6.21 6.88
C GLY A 131 5.64 7.01 5.60
N ASN A 132 6.71 7.18 4.83
CA ASN A 132 6.72 7.85 3.53
C ASN A 132 7.19 6.87 2.46
N ASN A 133 6.35 6.58 1.48
CA ASN A 133 6.71 5.62 0.44
C ASN A 133 6.14 5.98 -0.92
N MET A 134 6.79 5.47 -1.97
CA MET A 134 6.21 5.38 -3.30
C MET A 134 6.12 3.91 -3.74
N THR A 135 5.21 3.63 -4.64
CA THR A 135 5.06 2.30 -5.23
C THR A 135 5.55 2.33 -6.66
N VAL A 136 6.46 1.42 -6.98
CA VAL A 136 6.97 1.19 -8.33
C VAL A 136 6.28 -0.05 -8.88
N GLY A 137 5.45 0.13 -9.93
CA GLY A 137 4.87 -0.98 -10.66
C GLY A 137 5.88 -1.54 -11.66
N LEU A 138 6.14 -2.83 -11.59
CA LEU A 138 7.02 -3.55 -12.51
C LEU A 138 6.17 -4.57 -13.29
N PRO A 139 5.63 -4.19 -14.47
CA PRO A 139 4.86 -5.13 -15.29
C PRO A 139 5.79 -6.19 -15.87
N THR A 140 5.25 -7.36 -16.15
CA THR A 140 6.02 -8.45 -16.79
C THR A 140 6.69 -8.03 -18.09
N SER A 141 6.11 -7.07 -18.80
CA SER A 141 6.67 -6.50 -20.04
C SER A 141 7.89 -5.59 -19.85
N ALA A 142 8.21 -5.20 -18.60
CA ALA A 142 9.37 -4.33 -18.31
C ALA A 142 10.70 -5.08 -18.30
N TRP A 143 10.68 -6.41 -18.29
CA TRP A 143 11.87 -7.24 -18.18
C TRP A 143 12.42 -7.63 -19.56
N GLU A 144 13.71 -7.38 -19.78
CA GLU A 144 14.42 -7.92 -20.94
C GLU A 144 14.66 -9.44 -20.76
N ILE A 145 15.01 -9.84 -19.54
CA ILE A 145 15.09 -11.24 -19.12
C ILE A 145 14.15 -11.39 -17.91
N MET A 146 13.12 -12.23 -18.06
CA MET A 146 12.13 -12.45 -17.02
C MET A 146 12.78 -13.10 -15.79
N PRO A 147 12.63 -12.54 -14.59
CA PRO A 147 13.02 -13.22 -13.36
C PRO A 147 12.28 -14.54 -13.19
N ALA A 148 12.87 -15.48 -12.51
CA ALA A 148 12.17 -16.71 -12.14
C ALA A 148 11.27 -16.47 -10.91
N ILE A 149 10.17 -17.23 -10.81
CA ILE A 149 9.31 -17.17 -9.63
C ILE A 149 10.15 -17.49 -8.38
N GLY A 150 10.08 -16.60 -7.39
CA GLY A 150 10.88 -16.65 -6.16
C GLY A 150 12.17 -15.85 -6.21
N ASP A 151 12.55 -15.27 -7.36
CA ASP A 151 13.68 -14.33 -7.39
C ASP A 151 13.31 -13.06 -6.64
N GLU A 152 14.28 -12.50 -5.92
CA GLU A 152 14.08 -11.31 -5.12
C GLU A 152 14.58 -10.07 -5.86
N ILE A 153 13.80 -9.00 -5.77
CA ILE A 153 14.06 -7.72 -6.42
C ILE A 153 14.24 -6.67 -5.33
N ALA A 154 15.31 -5.91 -5.42
CA ALA A 154 15.64 -4.87 -4.47
C ALA A 154 15.83 -3.52 -5.14
N ALA A 155 15.44 -2.46 -4.47
CA ALA A 155 15.73 -1.08 -4.82
C ALA A 155 16.79 -0.52 -3.88
N TYR A 156 17.77 0.13 -4.48
CA TYR A 156 18.83 0.84 -3.76
C TYR A 156 18.84 2.30 -4.14
N ASP A 157 19.22 3.13 -3.22
CA ASP A 157 19.52 4.52 -3.50
C ASP A 157 20.94 4.68 -4.10
N GLU A 158 21.34 5.92 -4.41
CA GLU A 158 22.65 6.25 -4.96
C GLU A 158 23.82 5.89 -4.03
N SER A 159 23.58 5.83 -2.72
CA SER A 159 24.60 5.45 -1.73
C SER A 159 24.73 3.93 -1.56
N GLY A 160 23.84 3.17 -2.17
CA GLY A 160 23.78 1.72 -2.05
C GLY A 160 23.00 1.24 -0.82
N GLU A 161 22.18 2.09 -0.22
CA GLU A 161 21.27 1.73 0.86
C GLU A 161 20.03 1.03 0.30
N LEU A 162 19.60 -0.07 0.94
CA LEU A 162 18.41 -0.81 0.57
C LEU A 162 17.16 -0.03 1.00
N ILE A 163 16.34 0.37 0.03
CA ILE A 163 15.15 1.21 0.23
C ILE A 163 13.85 0.51 -0.15
N GLY A 164 13.90 -0.69 -0.70
CA GLY A 164 12.74 -1.49 -1.08
C GLY A 164 13.14 -2.90 -1.46
N SER A 165 12.30 -3.88 -1.17
CA SER A 165 12.47 -5.27 -1.63
C SER A 165 11.14 -5.96 -1.83
N THR A 166 11.09 -6.92 -2.76
CA THR A 166 9.92 -7.74 -3.05
C THR A 166 10.35 -9.04 -3.72
N THR A 167 9.47 -10.02 -3.75
CA THR A 167 9.70 -11.31 -4.43
C THR A 167 8.88 -11.37 -5.73
N PHE A 168 9.47 -11.88 -6.81
CA PHE A 168 8.78 -12.06 -8.08
C PHE A 168 7.87 -13.28 -8.04
N GLY A 169 6.56 -13.05 -8.17
CA GLY A 169 5.53 -14.09 -8.16
C GLY A 169 5.14 -14.65 -9.53
N GLY A 170 5.82 -14.22 -10.61
CA GLY A 170 5.49 -14.66 -11.98
C GLY A 170 4.53 -13.72 -12.74
N GLU A 171 4.01 -12.70 -12.09
CA GLU A 171 3.07 -11.72 -12.63
C GLU A 171 3.59 -10.29 -12.46
N ASN A 172 2.76 -9.29 -12.74
CA ASN A 172 3.08 -7.91 -12.40
C ASN A 172 3.34 -7.79 -10.90
N ILE A 173 4.31 -7.00 -10.50
CA ILE A 173 4.62 -6.77 -9.09
C ILE A 173 4.62 -5.29 -8.73
N ALA A 174 4.35 -5.02 -7.47
CA ALA A 174 4.53 -3.72 -6.84
C ALA A 174 5.73 -3.78 -5.91
N LEU A 175 6.67 -2.87 -6.10
CA LEU A 175 7.81 -2.67 -5.21
C LEU A 175 7.57 -1.40 -4.42
N THR A 176 7.45 -1.52 -3.11
CA THR A 176 7.38 -0.37 -2.21
C THR A 176 8.78 0.15 -1.94
N VAL A 177 9.00 1.42 -2.25
CA VAL A 177 10.26 2.14 -2.01
C VAL A 177 10.03 3.16 -0.92
N TRP A 178 10.77 3.03 0.18
CA TRP A 178 10.64 3.90 1.33
C TRP A 178 11.46 5.18 1.13
N GLY A 179 10.79 6.32 1.31
CA GLY A 179 11.41 7.64 1.27
C GLY A 179 12.01 8.00 2.62
N ASP A 180 12.91 8.97 2.62
CA ASP A 180 13.53 9.51 3.83
C ASP A 180 12.50 10.19 4.74
N ASP A 181 12.58 9.92 6.04
CA ASP A 181 11.75 10.59 7.04
C ASP A 181 12.40 11.91 7.44
N LEU A 182 11.93 12.98 6.85
CA LEU A 182 12.43 14.34 7.12
C LEU A 182 12.27 14.81 8.57
N THR A 183 11.62 14.05 9.43
CA THR A 183 11.47 14.36 10.86
C THR A 183 12.55 13.71 11.72
N THR A 184 13.37 12.82 11.14
CA THR A 184 14.57 12.26 11.77
C THR A 184 15.83 13.02 11.36
N ASN A 185 16.90 12.90 12.14
CA ASN A 185 18.19 13.51 11.79
C ASN A 185 19.11 12.55 11.01
N THR A 186 18.66 11.32 10.81
CA THR A 186 19.39 10.29 10.07
C THR A 186 18.67 10.04 8.76
N LYS A 187 19.44 9.86 7.69
CA LYS A 187 18.89 9.38 6.43
C LYS A 187 18.48 7.91 6.62
N ASP A 188 17.20 7.61 6.43
CA ASP A 188 16.61 6.28 6.64
C ASP A 188 15.76 5.80 5.45
N GLY A 189 15.90 6.46 4.29
CA GLY A 189 15.21 6.11 3.06
C GLY A 189 15.70 6.93 1.86
N LEU A 190 14.94 6.87 0.75
CA LEU A 190 15.24 7.60 -0.47
C LEU A 190 15.08 9.09 -0.26
N ALA A 191 16.13 9.86 -0.46
CA ALA A 191 16.06 11.31 -0.41
C ALA A 191 15.16 11.86 -1.54
N THR A 192 14.45 12.94 -1.26
CA THR A 192 13.66 13.67 -2.27
C THR A 192 14.60 14.12 -3.41
N VAL A 193 14.30 13.74 -4.67
CA VAL A 193 15.14 14.05 -5.86
C VAL A 193 16.37 13.13 -6.00
N SER A 194 16.30 11.88 -5.56
CA SER A 194 17.35 10.88 -5.79
C SER A 194 16.92 9.84 -6.84
N TYR A 195 17.87 9.10 -7.38
CA TYR A 195 17.63 8.00 -8.33
C TYR A 195 17.62 6.66 -7.59
N THR A 196 16.80 5.73 -8.08
CA THR A 196 16.78 4.34 -7.59
C THR A 196 17.51 3.42 -8.56
N HIS A 197 18.23 2.44 -8.03
CA HIS A 197 18.81 1.34 -8.80
C HIS A 197 18.10 0.04 -8.43
N LEU A 198 17.53 -0.64 -9.43
CA LEU A 198 16.91 -1.95 -9.23
C LEU A 198 17.95 -3.05 -9.46
N ARG A 199 17.96 -4.04 -8.57
CA ARG A 199 18.75 -5.27 -8.70
C ARG A 199 17.86 -6.47 -8.47
N ALA A 200 18.04 -7.52 -9.28
CA ALA A 200 17.45 -8.83 -9.05
C ALA A 200 18.52 -9.79 -8.52
N HIS A 201 18.17 -10.59 -7.53
CA HIS A 201 18.97 -11.68 -7.02
C HIS A 201 18.31 -13.00 -7.39
N GLU A 202 19.06 -13.84 -8.15
CA GLU A 202 18.59 -15.17 -8.49
C GLU A 202 18.68 -16.07 -7.25
N THR A 203 17.55 -16.65 -6.83
CA THR A 203 17.54 -17.68 -5.80
C THR A 203 18.20 -18.93 -6.36
N VAL A 204 19.34 -19.34 -5.77
CA VAL A 204 20.01 -20.60 -6.14
C VAL A 204 19.08 -21.75 -5.80
N ARG A 205 18.48 -22.35 -6.82
CA ARG A 205 17.68 -23.57 -6.66
C ARG A 205 18.62 -24.76 -6.58
N ASN A 206 18.66 -25.41 -5.41
CA ASN A 206 19.24 -26.75 -5.22
C ASN A 206 18.30 -27.82 -5.73
#